data_516a31bc879dba29233eac8bb31bef9f
#
_entry.id   516a31bc879dba29233eac8bb31bef9f
#
_cell.length_a   1.000
_cell.length_b   1.000
_cell.length_c   1.000
_cell.angle_alpha   90.00
_cell.angle_beta   90.00
_cell.angle_gamma   90.00
#
_symmetry.space_group_name_H-M   'P 1'
#
loop_
_entity.id
_entity.type
_entity.pdbx_description
1 polymer ?
#
loop_
_entity_poly.entity_id
_entity_poly.type
_entity_poly.pdbx_seq_one_letter_code
_entity_poly.pdbx_strand_id
1 'polypeptide(L)'
;VFSMWLEVGSIASEAKPGQFISVYSNDDSKLLPRPISICEIDRENGRLRIVYRVVGYGTKEFSGCKAGDTLEIMGPLGNGYTLKKDKAILVAGGIGVPPMLELAKELDCEKTIVLGYRDELFLNKEFEQYGKVVIATEDGSCGTKGNVLDAIRAESVDGQVIYSCGPTPMLRALKQYAAD
;
A
#
# COMPACT_ATOMS: atom_id res chain seq x y z
N VAL A 1 6.56 11.41 2.14
CA VAL A 1 5.75 10.57 1.22
C VAL A 1 4.94 11.49 0.31
N PHE A 2 4.80 11.13 -0.98
CA PHE A 2 4.02 11.86 -1.98
C PHE A 2 2.79 11.03 -2.37
N SER A 3 1.69 11.73 -2.66
CA SER A 3 0.44 11.14 -3.11
C SER A 3 -0.06 11.91 -4.33
N MET A 4 -0.48 11.21 -5.38
CA MET A 4 -1.12 11.84 -6.54
C MET A 4 -2.22 10.97 -7.11
N TRP A 5 -3.23 11.63 -7.66
CA TRP A 5 -4.26 11.01 -8.48
C TRP A 5 -3.89 11.16 -9.96
N LEU A 6 -4.07 10.08 -10.70
CA LEU A 6 -3.84 10.01 -12.15
C LEU A 6 -5.17 9.74 -12.83
N GLU A 7 -5.51 10.55 -13.82
CA GLU A 7 -6.64 10.29 -14.72
C GLU A 7 -6.20 9.27 -15.76
N VAL A 8 -6.74 8.07 -15.71
CA VAL A 8 -6.28 6.91 -16.49
C VAL A 8 -7.38 6.27 -17.32
N GLY A 9 -8.60 6.81 -17.27
CA GLY A 9 -9.75 6.32 -18.02
C GLY A 9 -10.08 4.86 -17.73
N SER A 10 -10.17 4.01 -18.78
CA SER A 10 -10.57 2.60 -18.65
C SER A 10 -9.62 1.74 -17.84
N ILE A 11 -8.36 2.14 -17.67
CA ILE A 11 -7.38 1.42 -16.84
C ILE A 11 -7.90 1.25 -15.40
N ALA A 12 -8.59 2.26 -14.87
CA ALA A 12 -9.17 2.19 -13.53
C ALA A 12 -10.22 1.09 -13.37
N SER A 13 -11.02 0.81 -14.43
CA SER A 13 -12.04 -0.25 -14.39
C SER A 13 -11.46 -1.66 -14.36
N GLU A 14 -10.26 -1.84 -14.90
CA GLU A 14 -9.55 -3.13 -14.97
C GLU A 14 -8.68 -3.38 -13.72
N ALA A 15 -8.35 -2.32 -12.98
CA ALA A 15 -7.45 -2.40 -11.84
C ALA A 15 -8.06 -3.16 -10.64
N LYS A 16 -7.17 -3.87 -9.91
CA LYS A 16 -7.51 -4.67 -8.72
C LYS A 16 -6.57 -4.34 -7.56
N PRO A 17 -7.00 -4.52 -6.30
CA PRO A 17 -6.15 -4.33 -5.13
C PRO A 17 -4.87 -5.19 -5.22
N GLY A 18 -3.73 -4.58 -4.90
CA GLY A 18 -2.42 -5.24 -4.92
C GLY A 18 -1.70 -5.20 -6.27
N GLN A 19 -2.32 -4.65 -7.32
CA GLN A 19 -1.65 -4.37 -8.57
C GLN A 19 -0.83 -3.09 -8.50
N PHE A 20 -0.01 -2.86 -9.52
CA PHE A 20 0.86 -1.69 -9.67
C PHE A 20 0.80 -1.14 -11.09
N ILE A 21 1.35 0.03 -11.28
CA ILE A 21 1.62 0.61 -12.59
C ILE A 21 3.12 0.88 -12.75
N SER A 22 3.62 0.83 -13.96
CA SER A 22 4.94 1.32 -14.33
C SER A 22 4.82 2.75 -14.82
N VAL A 23 5.52 3.69 -14.16
CA VAL A 23 5.54 5.10 -14.52
C VAL A 23 6.87 5.43 -15.18
N TYR A 24 6.82 6.00 -16.37
CA TYR A 24 7.98 6.36 -17.16
C TYR A 24 8.45 7.79 -16.82
N SER A 25 9.75 8.01 -16.91
CA SER A 25 10.35 9.34 -16.83
C SER A 25 10.13 10.08 -18.15
N ASN A 26 9.95 11.39 -18.11
CA ASN A 26 9.96 12.25 -19.29
C ASN A 26 11.40 12.51 -19.83
N ASP A 27 12.41 12.02 -19.12
CA ASP A 27 13.81 12.08 -19.53
C ASP A 27 14.16 10.82 -20.35
N ASP A 28 14.28 10.95 -21.67
CA ASP A 28 14.58 9.86 -22.61
C ASP A 28 15.87 9.09 -22.27
N SER A 29 16.76 9.67 -21.47
CA SER A 29 17.96 8.98 -20.96
C SER A 29 17.66 7.98 -19.84
N LYS A 30 16.45 7.99 -19.28
CA LYS A 30 16.01 7.15 -18.15
C LYS A 30 15.04 6.06 -18.61
N LEU A 31 15.59 5.05 -19.28
CA LEU A 31 14.82 4.00 -19.96
C LEU A 31 13.98 3.10 -19.05
N LEU A 32 14.33 2.98 -17.77
CA LEU A 32 13.61 2.07 -16.86
C LEU A 32 12.46 2.80 -16.17
N PRO A 33 11.22 2.31 -16.30
CA PRO A 33 10.08 2.84 -15.56
C PRO A 33 10.17 2.53 -14.07
N ARG A 34 9.35 3.21 -13.28
CA ARG A 34 9.23 2.99 -11.83
C ARG A 34 7.95 2.21 -11.53
N PRO A 35 8.04 0.98 -11.02
CA PRO A 35 6.87 0.26 -10.55
C PRO A 35 6.38 0.90 -9.26
N ILE A 36 5.12 1.36 -9.27
CA ILE A 36 4.48 1.98 -8.11
C ILE A 36 3.13 1.30 -7.89
N SER A 37 2.93 0.79 -6.69
CA SER A 37 1.68 0.13 -6.31
C SER A 37 0.49 1.08 -6.37
N ILE A 38 -0.65 0.58 -6.80
CA ILE A 38 -1.92 1.28 -6.75
C ILE A 38 -2.37 1.36 -5.29
N CYS A 39 -2.63 2.58 -4.83
CA CYS A 39 -3.10 2.85 -3.47
C CYS A 39 -4.63 2.81 -3.39
N GLU A 40 -5.30 3.49 -4.32
CA GLU A 40 -6.75 3.51 -4.45
C GLU A 40 -7.20 3.52 -5.90
N ILE A 41 -8.42 3.04 -6.11
CA ILE A 41 -9.07 2.94 -7.42
C ILE A 41 -10.41 3.69 -7.36
N ASP A 42 -10.54 4.73 -8.17
CA ASP A 42 -11.78 5.45 -8.40
C ASP A 42 -12.31 5.09 -9.80
N ARG A 43 -13.10 4.01 -9.85
CA ARG A 43 -13.62 3.47 -11.11
C ARG A 43 -14.64 4.39 -11.76
N GLU A 44 -15.39 5.13 -10.96
CA GLU A 44 -16.45 6.04 -11.45
C GLU A 44 -15.85 7.21 -12.22
N ASN A 45 -14.74 7.76 -11.73
CA ASN A 45 -14.07 8.89 -12.36
C ASN A 45 -12.86 8.49 -13.21
N GLY A 46 -12.58 7.19 -13.37
CA GLY A 46 -11.47 6.71 -14.19
C GLY A 46 -10.10 7.11 -13.65
N ARG A 47 -9.89 7.05 -12.32
CA ARG A 47 -8.66 7.52 -11.67
C ARG A 47 -8.01 6.45 -10.82
N LEU A 48 -6.68 6.51 -10.73
CA LEU A 48 -5.87 5.74 -9.80
C LEU A 48 -5.09 6.67 -8.87
N ARG A 49 -5.02 6.33 -7.59
CA ARG A 49 -4.14 7.00 -6.63
C ARG A 49 -2.87 6.19 -6.46
N ILE A 50 -1.73 6.86 -6.58
CA ILE A 50 -0.43 6.30 -6.23
C ILE A 50 0.17 7.07 -5.05
N VAL A 51 0.87 6.32 -4.17
CA VAL A 51 1.57 6.89 -3.02
C VAL A 51 2.97 6.29 -2.97
N TYR A 52 3.99 7.15 -2.93
CA TYR A 52 5.38 6.73 -3.06
C TYR A 52 6.36 7.60 -2.26
N ARG A 53 7.55 7.06 -2.03
CA ARG A 53 8.69 7.82 -1.48
C ARG A 53 9.62 8.25 -2.59
N VAL A 54 10.26 9.39 -2.42
CA VAL A 54 11.35 9.82 -3.30
C VAL A 54 12.61 9.05 -2.88
N VAL A 55 13.06 8.16 -3.77
CA VAL A 55 14.26 7.32 -3.54
C VAL A 55 15.28 7.42 -4.66
N GLY A 56 14.95 8.11 -5.75
CA GLY A 56 15.84 8.26 -6.91
C GLY A 56 15.29 9.28 -7.90
N TYR A 57 15.97 9.38 -9.06
CA TYR A 57 15.68 10.39 -10.08
C TYR A 57 14.20 10.41 -10.51
N GLY A 58 13.65 9.29 -10.99
CA GLY A 58 12.27 9.25 -11.49
C GLY A 58 11.25 9.63 -10.42
N THR A 59 11.35 9.10 -9.20
CA THR A 59 10.42 9.48 -8.12
C THR A 59 10.59 10.94 -7.67
N LYS A 60 11.78 11.52 -7.83
CA LYS A 60 12.01 12.95 -7.61
C LYS A 60 11.36 13.78 -8.72
N GLU A 61 11.48 13.36 -9.97
CA GLU A 61 10.79 13.98 -11.11
C GLU A 61 9.28 14.00 -10.87
N PHE A 62 8.68 12.85 -10.56
CA PHE A 62 7.25 12.74 -10.31
C PHE A 62 6.77 13.61 -9.13
N SER A 63 7.62 13.81 -8.11
CA SER A 63 7.28 14.67 -6.97
C SER A 63 7.20 16.17 -7.35
N GLY A 64 7.69 16.54 -8.51
CA GLY A 64 7.57 17.89 -9.07
C GLY A 64 6.34 18.11 -9.95
N CYS A 65 5.61 17.04 -10.32
CA CYS A 65 4.43 17.13 -11.17
C CYS A 65 3.29 17.89 -10.47
N LYS A 66 2.54 18.62 -11.28
CA LYS A 66 1.37 19.42 -10.85
C LYS A 66 0.13 18.96 -11.58
N ALA A 67 -1.03 19.38 -11.10
CA ALA A 67 -2.29 19.15 -11.80
C ALA A 67 -2.23 19.70 -13.23
N GLY A 68 -2.58 18.87 -14.20
CA GLY A 68 -2.51 19.16 -15.62
C GLY A 68 -1.23 18.66 -16.32
N ASP A 69 -0.20 18.24 -15.58
CA ASP A 69 0.94 17.55 -16.18
C ASP A 69 0.58 16.14 -16.61
N THR A 70 1.30 15.60 -17.58
CA THR A 70 1.10 14.24 -18.11
C THR A 70 2.26 13.34 -17.74
N LEU A 71 1.94 12.08 -17.42
CA LEU A 71 2.91 11.01 -17.21
C LEU A 71 2.57 9.83 -18.13
N GLU A 72 3.57 9.25 -18.75
CA GLU A 72 3.40 7.98 -19.45
C GLU A 72 3.38 6.84 -18.44
N ILE A 73 2.36 5.98 -18.54
CA ILE A 73 2.18 4.83 -17.64
C ILE A 73 1.86 3.56 -18.41
N MET A 74 2.22 2.43 -17.84
CA MET A 74 1.76 1.10 -18.28
C MET A 74 1.09 0.40 -17.09
N GLY A 75 -0.09 -0.13 -17.29
CA GLY A 75 -0.83 -0.85 -16.25
C GLY A 75 -2.28 -1.12 -16.60
N PRO A 76 -3.04 -1.77 -15.70
CA PRO A 76 -2.56 -2.31 -14.42
C PRO A 76 -1.69 -3.56 -14.61
N LEU A 77 -0.70 -3.76 -13.76
CA LEU A 77 0.25 -4.86 -13.81
C LEU A 77 0.18 -5.71 -12.54
N GLY A 78 0.60 -6.98 -12.65
CA GLY A 78 0.54 -7.95 -11.56
C GLY A 78 -0.83 -8.60 -11.40
N ASN A 79 -0.92 -9.57 -10.47
CA ASN A 79 -2.12 -10.42 -10.34
C ASN A 79 -3.18 -9.89 -9.37
N GLY A 80 -2.81 -8.94 -8.50
CA GLY A 80 -3.68 -8.51 -7.41
C GLY A 80 -3.80 -9.55 -6.28
N TYR A 81 -4.59 -9.20 -5.26
CA TYR A 81 -4.91 -10.11 -4.16
C TYR A 81 -6.16 -10.94 -4.48
N THR A 82 -6.18 -12.19 -4.01
CA THR A 82 -7.41 -13.00 -3.98
C THR A 82 -8.22 -12.60 -2.76
N LEU A 83 -9.38 -12.00 -2.96
CA LEU A 83 -10.25 -11.57 -1.87
C LEU A 83 -10.95 -12.78 -1.23
N LYS A 84 -10.80 -12.95 0.08
CA LYS A 84 -11.48 -13.97 0.88
C LYS A 84 -12.46 -13.30 1.82
N LYS A 85 -13.46 -14.07 2.28
CA LYS A 85 -14.48 -13.60 3.24
C LYS A 85 -14.15 -13.94 4.69
N ASP A 86 -13.04 -14.63 4.90
CA ASP A 86 -12.56 -15.01 6.22
C ASP A 86 -12.06 -13.79 6.98
N LYS A 87 -12.13 -13.83 8.32
CA LYS A 87 -11.57 -12.78 9.18
C LYS A 87 -10.11 -12.53 8.85
N ALA A 88 -9.76 -11.32 8.48
CA ALA A 88 -8.48 -10.97 7.89
C ALA A 88 -7.60 -10.11 8.80
N ILE A 89 -6.29 -10.34 8.71
CA ILE A 89 -5.27 -9.44 9.23
C ILE A 89 -4.54 -8.83 8.03
N LEU A 90 -4.62 -7.51 7.87
CA LEU A 90 -3.87 -6.77 6.87
C LEU A 90 -2.61 -6.22 7.52
N VAL A 91 -1.44 -6.65 7.08
CA VAL A 91 -0.17 -6.23 7.68
C VAL A 91 0.67 -5.48 6.67
N ALA A 92 0.99 -4.24 6.97
CA ALA A 92 1.78 -3.40 6.07
C ALA A 92 2.97 -2.74 6.77
N GLY A 93 4.07 -2.56 6.05
CA GLY A 93 5.25 -1.88 6.58
C GLY A 93 5.84 -0.86 5.61
N GLY A 94 6.11 0.35 6.09
CA GLY A 94 6.71 1.41 5.31
C GLY A 94 5.94 1.69 4.02
N ILE A 95 6.61 1.69 2.86
CA ILE A 95 5.96 1.95 1.56
C ILE A 95 5.09 0.78 1.06
N GLY A 96 4.96 -0.29 1.82
CA GLY A 96 3.95 -1.33 1.60
C GLY A 96 2.55 -0.98 2.15
N VAL A 97 2.42 0.13 2.88
CA VAL A 97 1.13 0.62 3.42
C VAL A 97 0.15 1.02 2.31
N PRO A 98 0.52 1.80 1.28
CA PRO A 98 -0.41 2.26 0.25
C PRO A 98 -1.20 1.16 -0.45
N PRO A 99 -0.60 0.07 -0.96
CA PRO A 99 -1.35 -0.96 -1.69
C PRO A 99 -2.36 -1.74 -0.84
N MET A 100 -2.30 -1.62 0.49
CA MET A 100 -3.25 -2.26 1.38
C MET A 100 -4.54 -1.44 1.57
N LEU A 101 -4.57 -0.17 1.15
CA LEU A 101 -5.74 0.69 1.35
C LEU A 101 -6.92 0.24 0.46
N GLU A 102 -6.70 0.06 -0.84
CA GLU A 102 -7.76 -0.47 -1.71
C GLU A 102 -8.17 -1.89 -1.32
N LEU A 103 -7.23 -2.71 -0.87
CA LEU A 103 -7.55 -4.04 -0.34
C LEU A 103 -8.47 -3.95 0.89
N ALA A 104 -8.17 -3.05 1.84
CA ALA A 104 -9.00 -2.84 3.02
C ALA A 104 -10.41 -2.38 2.66
N LYS A 105 -10.54 -1.54 1.63
CA LYS A 105 -11.81 -1.04 1.09
C LYS A 105 -12.64 -2.14 0.43
N GLU A 106 -12.02 -3.00 -0.40
CA GLU A 106 -12.74 -4.02 -1.17
C GLU A 106 -13.02 -5.33 -0.41
N LEU A 107 -12.29 -5.61 0.68
CA LEU A 107 -12.56 -6.80 1.49
C LEU A 107 -13.89 -6.66 2.25
N ASP A 108 -14.81 -7.57 1.99
CA ASP A 108 -16.11 -7.67 2.69
C ASP A 108 -16.01 -8.71 3.82
N CYS A 109 -15.21 -8.39 4.85
CA CYS A 109 -15.04 -9.24 6.04
C CYS A 109 -14.59 -8.42 7.25
N GLU A 110 -14.70 -9.01 8.46
CA GLU A 110 -14.05 -8.45 9.65
C GLU A 110 -12.54 -8.41 9.44
N LYS A 111 -11.92 -7.28 9.70
CA LYS A 111 -10.48 -7.12 9.49
C LYS A 111 -9.82 -6.22 10.53
N THR A 112 -8.60 -6.60 10.90
CA THR A 112 -7.68 -5.76 11.67
C THR A 112 -6.51 -5.38 10.79
N ILE A 113 -6.16 -4.10 10.80
CA ILE A 113 -5.13 -3.51 9.93
C ILE A 113 -3.95 -3.12 10.81
N VAL A 114 -2.81 -3.77 10.61
CA VAL A 114 -1.58 -3.56 11.39
C VAL A 114 -0.57 -2.83 10.53
N LEU A 115 -0.26 -1.60 10.90
CA LEU A 115 0.60 -0.70 10.13
C LEU A 115 1.90 -0.44 10.85
N GLY A 116 3.02 -0.83 10.23
CA GLY A 116 4.36 -0.61 10.75
C GLY A 116 5.04 0.60 10.10
N TYR A 117 5.54 1.51 10.92
CA TYR A 117 6.26 2.69 10.47
C TYR A 117 7.62 2.77 11.15
N ARG A 118 8.55 3.44 10.50
CA ARG A 118 9.84 3.74 11.06
C ARG A 118 9.82 5.09 11.77
N ASP A 119 9.35 6.11 11.07
CA ASP A 119 9.49 7.52 11.45
C ASP A 119 8.27 8.39 11.12
N GLU A 120 7.60 8.18 9.99
CA GLU A 120 6.51 9.02 9.51
C GLU A 120 5.24 8.20 9.32
N LEU A 121 4.16 8.61 9.99
CA LEU A 121 2.83 8.02 9.79
C LEU A 121 2.16 8.66 8.58
N PHE A 122 1.56 7.83 7.74
CA PHE A 122 0.77 8.27 6.58
C PHE A 122 -0.33 7.25 6.29
N LEU A 123 -1.45 7.72 5.77
CA LEU A 123 -2.66 6.94 5.46
C LEU A 123 -3.34 6.26 6.65
N ASN A 124 -2.76 6.20 7.84
CA ASN A 124 -3.32 5.48 8.99
C ASN A 124 -4.77 5.87 9.31
N LYS A 125 -5.11 7.16 9.23
CA LYS A 125 -6.48 7.65 9.45
C LYS A 125 -7.46 7.19 8.35
N GLU A 126 -6.98 7.03 7.12
CA GLU A 126 -7.80 6.58 6.00
C GLU A 126 -8.21 5.12 6.15
N PHE A 127 -7.43 4.30 6.86
CA PHE A 127 -7.77 2.91 7.16
C PHE A 127 -8.85 2.75 8.23
N GLU A 128 -9.01 3.71 9.14
CA GLU A 128 -9.94 3.63 10.29
C GLU A 128 -11.41 3.39 9.89
N GLN A 129 -11.78 3.81 8.69
CA GLN A 129 -13.12 3.59 8.14
C GLN A 129 -13.36 2.16 7.67
N TYR A 130 -12.31 1.34 7.52
CA TYR A 130 -12.39 -0.01 6.98
C TYR A 130 -12.19 -1.12 8.00
N GLY A 131 -11.69 -0.80 9.20
CA GLY A 131 -11.48 -1.78 10.26
C GLY A 131 -10.68 -1.23 11.44
N LYS A 132 -10.44 -2.10 12.45
CA LYS A 132 -9.58 -1.75 13.59
C LYS A 132 -8.15 -1.52 13.09
N VAL A 133 -7.58 -0.34 13.38
CA VAL A 133 -6.20 -0.02 13.04
C VAL A 133 -5.31 -0.18 14.27
N VAL A 134 -4.21 -0.89 14.11
CA VAL A 134 -3.14 -1.08 15.09
C VAL A 134 -1.85 -0.55 14.49
N ILE A 135 -1.14 0.31 15.23
CA ILE A 135 0.09 0.96 14.77
C ILE A 135 1.28 0.42 15.55
N ALA A 136 2.36 0.12 14.84
CA ALA A 136 3.68 -0.13 15.39
C ALA A 136 4.67 0.92 14.88
N THR A 137 5.49 1.48 15.77
CA THR A 137 6.61 2.36 15.42
C THR A 137 7.90 1.86 16.04
N GLU A 138 9.00 1.91 15.30
CA GLU A 138 10.30 1.42 15.78
C GLU A 138 10.74 2.13 17.08
N ASP A 139 10.49 3.43 17.16
CA ASP A 139 10.85 4.27 18.30
C ASP A 139 9.80 4.30 19.44
N GLY A 140 8.57 3.85 19.18
CA GLY A 140 7.45 3.89 20.10
C GLY A 140 6.77 5.26 20.18
N SER A 141 6.97 6.12 19.19
CA SER A 141 6.34 7.45 19.13
C SER A 141 4.82 7.39 18.94
N CYS A 142 4.30 6.27 18.38
CA CYS A 142 2.88 6.03 18.25
C CYS A 142 2.58 4.53 18.28
N GLY A 143 1.55 4.13 19.02
CA GLY A 143 1.11 2.73 19.13
C GLY A 143 2.13 1.85 19.86
N THR A 144 2.27 0.60 19.41
CA THR A 144 3.20 -0.36 19.99
C THR A 144 4.63 -0.05 19.55
N LYS A 145 5.55 0.03 20.52
CA LYS A 145 6.98 0.13 20.22
C LYS A 145 7.51 -1.20 19.67
N GLY A 146 8.12 -1.15 18.50
CA GLY A 146 8.71 -2.33 17.85
C GLY A 146 8.19 -2.51 16.43
N ASN A 147 8.07 -3.76 16.00
CA ASN A 147 7.61 -4.14 14.67
C ASN A 147 6.14 -4.60 14.66
N VAL A 148 5.62 -4.92 13.48
CA VAL A 148 4.22 -5.35 13.30
C VAL A 148 3.87 -6.62 14.07
N LEU A 149 4.80 -7.57 14.26
CA LEU A 149 4.55 -8.77 15.05
C LEU A 149 4.45 -8.47 16.55
N ASP A 150 5.23 -7.49 17.03
CA ASP A 150 5.12 -7.03 18.42
C ASP A 150 3.73 -6.43 18.67
N ALA A 151 3.22 -5.64 17.71
CA ALA A 151 1.88 -5.08 17.77
C ALA A 151 0.79 -6.15 17.68
N ILE A 152 0.92 -7.14 16.80
CA ILE A 152 -0.02 -8.28 16.69
C ILE A 152 -0.12 -9.01 18.03
N ARG A 153 1.01 -9.28 18.70
CA ARG A 153 1.04 -9.97 19.99
C ARG A 153 0.48 -9.09 21.11
N ALA A 154 0.90 -7.83 21.19
CA ALA A 154 0.47 -6.90 22.24
C ALA A 154 -1.05 -6.67 22.23
N GLU A 155 -1.64 -6.55 21.05
CA GLU A 155 -3.08 -6.32 20.84
C GLU A 155 -3.88 -7.61 20.68
N SER A 156 -3.25 -8.80 20.82
CA SER A 156 -3.89 -10.10 20.64
C SER A 156 -4.69 -10.17 19.34
N VAL A 157 -4.10 -9.67 18.25
CA VAL A 157 -4.76 -9.65 16.94
C VAL A 157 -4.87 -11.07 16.41
N ASP A 158 -6.09 -11.47 16.05
CA ASP A 158 -6.38 -12.78 15.47
C ASP A 158 -7.08 -12.68 14.11
N GLY A 159 -6.94 -13.71 13.31
CA GLY A 159 -7.57 -13.84 12.01
C GLY A 159 -7.25 -15.17 11.34
N GLN A 160 -7.98 -15.46 10.28
CA GLN A 160 -7.86 -16.72 9.52
C GLN A 160 -7.01 -16.54 8.26
N VAL A 161 -6.87 -15.30 7.79
CA VAL A 161 -6.11 -14.95 6.59
C VAL A 161 -5.23 -13.74 6.87
N ILE A 162 -3.97 -13.82 6.46
CA ILE A 162 -3.04 -12.69 6.52
C ILE A 162 -2.77 -12.19 5.10
N TYR A 163 -3.05 -10.92 4.86
CA TYR A 163 -2.57 -10.18 3.68
C TYR A 163 -1.42 -9.28 4.10
N SER A 164 -0.36 -9.24 3.30
CA SER A 164 0.79 -8.42 3.69
C SER A 164 1.50 -7.78 2.52
N CYS A 165 2.02 -6.58 2.76
CA CYS A 165 2.92 -5.87 1.87
C CYS A 165 3.96 -5.09 2.67
N GLY A 166 5.24 -5.21 2.29
CA GLY A 166 6.32 -4.50 2.97
C GLY A 166 7.70 -5.13 2.77
N PRO A 167 8.67 -4.76 3.60
CA PRO A 167 10.05 -5.24 3.48
C PRO A 167 10.16 -6.77 3.61
N THR A 168 11.06 -7.37 2.84
CA THR A 168 11.29 -8.83 2.83
C THR A 168 11.51 -9.44 4.23
N PRO A 169 12.26 -8.82 5.16
CA PRO A 169 12.39 -9.35 6.52
C PRO A 169 11.05 -9.46 7.25
N MET A 170 10.18 -8.45 7.12
CA MET A 170 8.83 -8.45 7.70
C MET A 170 8.00 -9.59 7.12
N LEU A 171 7.99 -9.74 5.79
CA LEU A 171 7.22 -10.80 5.12
C LEU A 171 7.68 -12.21 5.52
N ARG A 172 9.00 -12.42 5.69
CA ARG A 172 9.55 -13.68 6.18
C ARG A 172 9.11 -13.99 7.63
N ALA A 173 9.15 -12.99 8.49
CA ALA A 173 8.73 -13.14 9.88
C ALA A 173 7.22 -13.41 9.99
N LEU A 174 6.39 -12.75 9.18
CA LEU A 174 4.95 -13.02 9.09
C LEU A 174 4.64 -14.42 8.55
N LYS A 175 5.41 -14.90 7.55
CA LYS A 175 5.27 -16.27 7.06
C LYS A 175 5.54 -17.31 8.16
N GLN A 176 6.57 -17.10 8.98
CA GLN A 176 6.85 -17.95 10.12
C GLN A 176 5.73 -17.92 11.15
N TYR A 177 5.29 -16.71 11.54
CA TYR A 177 4.19 -16.51 12.47
C TYR A 177 2.88 -17.18 12.05
N ALA A 178 2.59 -17.21 10.75
CA ALA A 178 1.38 -17.84 10.22
C ALA A 178 1.47 -19.37 10.13
N ALA A 179 2.66 -19.96 10.32
CA ALA A 179 2.88 -21.42 10.29
C ALA A 179 2.83 -22.04 11.68
N ASP A 180 3.01 -21.23 12.73
CA ASP A 180 2.96 -21.62 14.14
C ASP A 180 1.49 -21.58 14.66
#